data_90bb0987434f5708b7de2440fbe25e88
#
_entry.id   90bb0987434f5708b7de2440fbe25e88
#
_cell.length_a   1.000
_cell.length_b   1.000
_cell.length_c   1.000
_cell.angle_alpha   90.00
_cell.angle_beta   90.00
_cell.angle_gamma   90.00
#
_symmetry.space_group_name_H-M   'P 1'
#
loop_
_entity.id
_entity.type
_entity.pdbx_description
1 polymer ?
#
loop_
_entity_poly.entity_id
_entity_poly.type
_entity_poly.pdbx_seq_one_letter_code
_entity_poly.pdbx_strand_id
1 'polypeptide(L)'
;MILRCLLLLLAAGLWPAIAGAAPAPAKEDAKENPETLPPMAFFVAKGEPDSCGPGCNEWIAADGRIKEDTAQKFSKFLRTLGKRKLPIYFHSPGGSVSAGVAIGRMLRERGMTAGVARTIPEGCDPVKEREAACDTLKREGRELQSELRTARTMCNSSCVYALIGAAVRQVPAGARLGVHTMALIEKPNRKISASEEQRQLEAANARLARYINEMKIAPGLFEAASKVRFERLRFLSRDEIAQFGIDKREFHESRWMVDEGPPGPLMVVKFIVEAKGSETKRYHTTRIRLACTRAASTIFFELGRELGPADRWDASMAVTLGSGDFVLPPGRSKPEVGYNNIQMETRLARVAISLLEEAAGRKTMSVLEAPAAMADASALAAMRPPLKLSTDGLTSAIAALGKRCR
;
A
#
# COMPACT_ATOMS: atom_id res chain seq x y z
N MET A 1 16.02 -71.38 44.77
CA MET A 1 16.42 -69.97 44.58
C MET A 1 16.33 -69.69 43.09
N ILE A 2 15.24 -69.11 42.64
CA ILE A 2 14.97 -68.85 41.24
C ILE A 2 14.67 -67.32 41.11
N LEU A 3 15.56 -66.63 40.43
CA LEU A 3 15.54 -65.18 40.20
C LEU A 3 14.59 -64.90 39.04
N ARG A 4 13.50 -64.20 39.28
CA ARG A 4 12.58 -63.72 38.23
C ARG A 4 12.99 -62.32 37.79
N CYS A 5 13.51 -62.19 36.58
CA CYS A 5 13.68 -60.91 35.86
C CYS A 5 12.32 -60.42 35.35
N LEU A 6 11.90 -59.21 35.80
CA LEU A 6 10.77 -58.49 35.26
C LEU A 6 11.27 -57.62 34.07
N LEU A 7 10.84 -57.95 32.87
CA LEU A 7 11.03 -57.13 31.68
C LEU A 7 9.91 -56.05 31.64
N LEU A 8 10.28 -54.81 31.83
CA LEU A 8 9.43 -53.63 31.55
C LEU A 8 9.53 -53.24 30.09
N LEU A 9 8.48 -53.53 29.32
CA LEU A 9 8.29 -53.07 27.94
C LEU A 9 7.88 -51.59 27.97
N LEU A 10 8.80 -50.69 27.61
CA LEU A 10 8.49 -49.31 27.27
C LEU A 10 7.89 -49.24 25.89
N ALA A 11 6.57 -49.05 25.80
CA ALA A 11 5.90 -48.76 24.57
C ALA A 11 6.14 -47.28 24.23
N ALA A 12 7.09 -46.99 23.34
CA ALA A 12 7.28 -45.70 22.72
C ALA A 12 6.18 -45.43 21.71
N GLY A 13 5.17 -44.69 22.10
CA GLY A 13 4.12 -44.25 21.18
C GLY A 13 4.71 -43.30 20.12
N LEU A 14 4.82 -43.78 18.89
CA LEU A 14 5.09 -42.99 17.70
C LEU A 14 3.84 -42.15 17.38
N TRP A 15 3.84 -40.88 17.80
CA TRP A 15 2.89 -39.90 17.29
C TRP A 15 3.32 -39.50 15.86
N PRO A 16 2.46 -39.59 14.87
CA PRO A 16 2.77 -39.06 13.57
C PRO A 16 2.83 -37.53 13.66
N ALA A 17 4.02 -36.96 13.45
CA ALA A 17 4.19 -35.55 13.22
C ALA A 17 3.46 -35.18 11.92
N ILE A 18 2.29 -34.55 12.05
CA ILE A 18 1.64 -33.90 10.93
C ILE A 18 2.53 -32.69 10.57
N ALA A 19 3.43 -32.91 9.63
CA ALA A 19 4.17 -31.86 8.97
C ALA A 19 3.16 -31.04 8.15
N GLY A 20 2.62 -29.97 8.75
CA GLY A 20 1.90 -28.95 8.02
C GLY A 20 2.84 -28.37 6.96
N ALA A 21 2.58 -28.66 5.69
CA ALA A 21 3.30 -28.06 4.59
C ALA A 21 3.22 -26.53 4.74
N ALA A 22 4.39 -25.88 4.87
CA ALA A 22 4.49 -24.42 4.81
C ALA A 22 3.88 -23.98 3.47
N PRO A 23 3.05 -22.92 3.45
CA PRO A 23 2.54 -22.39 2.19
C PRO A 23 3.74 -22.04 1.30
N ALA A 24 3.70 -22.50 0.07
CA ALA A 24 4.70 -22.20 -0.93
C ALA A 24 4.89 -20.67 -1.02
N PRO A 25 6.12 -20.16 -1.22
CA PRO A 25 6.36 -18.74 -1.39
C PRO A 25 5.45 -18.25 -2.52
N ALA A 26 4.73 -17.17 -2.27
CA ALA A 26 3.89 -16.52 -3.26
C ALA A 26 4.74 -16.30 -4.52
N LYS A 27 4.30 -16.88 -5.64
CA LYS A 27 4.93 -16.61 -6.94
C LYS A 27 4.95 -15.09 -7.10
N GLU A 28 6.14 -14.55 -7.38
CA GLU A 28 6.29 -13.16 -7.80
C GLU A 28 5.16 -12.85 -8.79
N ASP A 29 4.39 -11.80 -8.50
CA ASP A 29 3.30 -11.35 -9.37
C ASP A 29 3.84 -11.36 -10.80
N ALA A 30 3.20 -12.12 -11.68
CA ALA A 30 3.61 -12.21 -13.07
C ALA A 30 3.81 -10.78 -13.56
N LYS A 31 5.01 -10.45 -14.06
CA LYS A 31 5.37 -9.10 -14.49
C LYS A 31 4.31 -8.65 -15.49
N GLU A 32 3.35 -7.85 -15.01
CA GLU A 32 2.42 -7.18 -15.90
C GLU A 32 3.27 -6.38 -16.88
N ASN A 33 3.18 -6.73 -18.16
CA ASN A 33 3.88 -5.95 -19.18
C ASN A 33 3.30 -4.53 -19.15
N PRO A 34 4.03 -3.50 -18.71
CA PRO A 34 3.53 -2.13 -18.61
C PRO A 34 3.00 -1.60 -19.95
N GLU A 35 3.42 -2.20 -21.06
CA GLU A 35 3.02 -1.81 -22.40
C GLU A 35 1.59 -2.23 -22.76
N THR A 36 1.04 -3.25 -22.10
CA THR A 36 -0.32 -3.75 -22.35
C THR A 36 -1.39 -3.01 -21.57
N LEU A 37 -1.01 -2.13 -20.62
CA LEU A 37 -1.98 -1.40 -19.84
C LEU A 37 -2.69 -0.31 -20.67
N PRO A 38 -4.01 -0.10 -20.45
CA PRO A 38 -4.77 0.90 -21.19
C PRO A 38 -4.22 2.31 -20.94
N PRO A 39 -4.38 3.23 -21.90
CA PRO A 39 -4.04 4.64 -21.70
C PRO A 39 -4.78 5.21 -20.49
N MET A 40 -4.16 6.15 -19.77
CA MET A 40 -4.74 6.76 -18.58
C MET A 40 -6.12 7.38 -18.86
N ALA A 41 -7.09 6.97 -18.04
CA ALA A 41 -8.41 7.55 -17.97
C ALA A 41 -8.49 8.54 -16.81
N PHE A 42 -9.27 9.61 -17.01
CA PHE A 42 -9.62 10.58 -15.97
C PHE A 42 -11.13 10.64 -15.83
N PHE A 43 -11.62 10.47 -14.61
CA PHE A 43 -13.04 10.60 -14.29
C PHE A 43 -13.23 11.12 -12.87
N VAL A 44 -14.39 11.71 -12.59
CA VAL A 44 -14.77 12.06 -11.23
C VAL A 44 -15.37 10.84 -10.56
N ALA A 45 -14.84 10.49 -9.42
CA ALA A 45 -15.32 9.39 -8.59
C ALA A 45 -15.97 9.96 -7.33
N LYS A 46 -17.04 9.31 -6.87
CA LYS A 46 -17.78 9.64 -5.66
C LYS A 46 -17.90 8.38 -4.81
N GLY A 47 -17.56 8.48 -3.55
CA GLY A 47 -17.59 7.35 -2.62
C GLY A 47 -18.35 7.66 -1.34
N GLU A 48 -18.23 6.76 -0.38
CA GLU A 48 -18.69 6.92 0.99
C GLU A 48 -18.15 8.21 1.63
N PRO A 49 -18.80 8.78 2.63
CA PRO A 49 -18.23 9.87 3.41
C PRO A 49 -16.81 9.56 3.88
N ASP A 50 -15.93 10.56 3.81
CA ASP A 50 -14.53 10.47 4.22
C ASP A 50 -13.67 9.46 3.43
N SER A 51 -14.14 8.97 2.26
CA SER A 51 -13.41 8.00 1.43
C SER A 51 -12.01 8.47 1.03
N CYS A 52 -11.86 9.77 0.79
CA CYS A 52 -10.58 10.39 0.38
C CYS A 52 -9.96 11.27 1.47
N GLY A 53 -10.39 11.10 2.73
CA GLY A 53 -9.96 11.84 3.91
C GLY A 53 -11.12 12.60 4.56
N PRO A 54 -10.93 13.18 5.75
CA PRO A 54 -11.99 13.86 6.49
C PRO A 54 -12.70 14.94 5.64
N GLY A 55 -14.01 14.82 5.52
CA GLY A 55 -14.86 15.71 4.70
C GLY A 55 -14.74 15.51 3.19
N CYS A 56 -14.02 14.48 2.72
CA CYS A 56 -13.78 14.22 1.31
C CYS A 56 -14.49 12.94 0.86
N ASN A 57 -15.38 13.06 -0.12
CA ASN A 57 -16.08 11.93 -0.75
C ASN A 57 -16.08 11.99 -2.28
N GLU A 58 -15.42 12.99 -2.87
CA GLU A 58 -15.28 13.17 -4.33
C GLU A 58 -13.82 13.39 -4.69
N TRP A 59 -13.37 12.70 -5.74
CA TRP A 59 -11.97 12.82 -6.22
C TRP A 59 -11.88 12.59 -7.72
N ILE A 60 -10.73 12.95 -8.29
CA ILE A 60 -10.36 12.59 -9.64
C ILE A 60 -9.61 11.26 -9.59
N ALA A 61 -10.10 10.27 -10.31
CA ALA A 61 -9.33 9.08 -10.63
C ALA A 61 -8.42 9.33 -11.84
N ALA A 62 -7.15 8.88 -11.73
CA ALA A 62 -6.18 8.89 -12.82
C ALA A 62 -5.57 7.48 -12.94
N ASP A 63 -6.19 6.65 -13.76
CA ASP A 63 -5.92 5.22 -13.84
C ASP A 63 -5.41 4.82 -15.21
N GLY A 64 -4.26 4.13 -15.28
CA GLY A 64 -3.67 3.62 -16.49
C GLY A 64 -2.32 4.24 -16.88
N ARG A 65 -1.87 3.96 -18.11
CA ARG A 65 -0.55 4.36 -18.62
C ARG A 65 -0.53 5.82 -19.09
N ILE A 66 0.51 6.55 -18.73
CA ILE A 66 0.77 7.91 -19.19
C ILE A 66 1.34 7.87 -20.61
N LYS A 67 0.51 8.19 -21.60
CA LYS A 67 0.91 8.33 -23.01
C LYS A 67 1.33 9.78 -23.31
N GLU A 68 1.88 10.04 -24.49
CA GLU A 68 2.33 11.38 -24.88
C GLU A 68 1.20 12.43 -24.85
N ASP A 69 -0.02 12.03 -25.22
CA ASP A 69 -1.21 12.89 -25.28
C ASP A 69 -1.95 13.02 -23.92
N THR A 70 -1.50 12.30 -22.89
CA THR A 70 -2.19 12.24 -21.58
C THR A 70 -2.26 13.60 -20.90
N ALA A 71 -1.22 14.42 -21.00
CA ALA A 71 -1.22 15.76 -20.44
C ALA A 71 -2.27 16.67 -21.12
N GLN A 72 -2.44 16.54 -22.43
CA GLN A 72 -3.48 17.28 -23.16
C GLN A 72 -4.89 16.81 -22.76
N LYS A 73 -5.10 15.49 -22.60
CA LYS A 73 -6.36 14.92 -22.10
C LYS A 73 -6.66 15.42 -20.70
N PHE A 74 -5.67 15.45 -19.81
CA PHE A 74 -5.82 15.97 -18.46
C PHE A 74 -6.18 17.47 -18.46
N SER A 75 -5.53 18.28 -19.30
CA SER A 75 -5.87 19.69 -19.45
C SER A 75 -7.32 19.92 -19.92
N LYS A 76 -7.78 19.09 -20.87
CA LYS A 76 -9.19 19.12 -21.31
C LYS A 76 -10.14 18.73 -20.19
N PHE A 77 -9.83 17.66 -19.47
CA PHE A 77 -10.61 17.19 -18.32
C PHE A 77 -10.71 18.24 -17.20
N LEU A 78 -9.58 18.89 -16.85
CA LEU A 78 -9.59 19.96 -15.85
C LEU A 78 -10.48 21.15 -16.21
N ARG A 79 -10.69 21.42 -17.52
CA ARG A 79 -11.63 22.46 -17.96
C ARG A 79 -13.09 22.08 -17.69
N THR A 80 -13.45 20.80 -17.80
CA THR A 80 -14.82 20.35 -17.48
C THR A 80 -15.14 20.48 -15.99
N LEU A 81 -14.14 20.43 -15.12
CA LEU A 81 -14.32 20.62 -13.68
C LEU A 81 -14.55 22.09 -13.28
N GLY A 82 -14.22 23.03 -14.14
CA GLY A 82 -14.34 24.46 -13.83
C GLY A 82 -13.50 24.86 -12.62
N LYS A 83 -14.15 25.40 -11.57
CA LYS A 83 -13.52 25.85 -10.34
C LYS A 83 -13.43 24.76 -9.25
N ARG A 84 -13.96 23.54 -9.48
CA ARG A 84 -13.88 22.44 -8.48
C ARG A 84 -12.43 22.06 -8.22
N LYS A 85 -12.06 22.03 -6.95
CA LYS A 85 -10.72 21.59 -6.49
C LYS A 85 -10.86 20.21 -5.84
N LEU A 86 -10.84 19.17 -6.63
CA LEU A 86 -10.88 17.79 -6.16
C LEU A 86 -9.45 17.26 -5.99
N PRO A 87 -9.17 16.42 -4.99
CA PRO A 87 -7.92 15.68 -4.95
C PRO A 87 -7.85 14.70 -6.12
N ILE A 88 -6.65 14.38 -6.61
CA ILE A 88 -6.42 13.39 -7.65
C ILE A 88 -5.70 12.18 -7.09
N TYR A 89 -6.15 10.98 -7.44
CA TYR A 89 -5.49 9.75 -7.05
C TYR A 89 -5.01 8.98 -8.28
N PHE A 90 -3.71 8.67 -8.26
CA PHE A 90 -3.02 7.97 -9.33
C PHE A 90 -2.95 6.47 -9.06
N HIS A 91 -3.24 5.68 -10.10
CA HIS A 91 -2.86 4.28 -10.21
C HIS A 91 -2.24 4.05 -11.59
N SER A 92 -0.91 4.06 -11.66
CA SER A 92 -0.23 4.11 -12.96
C SER A 92 1.12 3.40 -12.97
N PRO A 93 1.42 2.61 -14.00
CA PRO A 93 2.76 2.05 -14.24
C PRO A 93 3.76 3.10 -14.74
N GLY A 94 3.29 4.31 -15.06
CA GLY A 94 4.11 5.35 -15.67
C GLY A 94 3.92 5.46 -17.19
N GLY A 95 4.99 5.83 -17.91
CA GLY A 95 5.03 6.02 -19.36
C GLY A 95 5.81 7.26 -19.77
N SER A 96 5.21 8.19 -20.51
CA SER A 96 5.88 9.40 -21.01
C SER A 96 6.28 10.36 -19.88
N VAL A 97 7.58 10.58 -19.72
CA VAL A 97 8.14 11.51 -18.70
C VAL A 97 7.70 12.95 -18.97
N SER A 98 7.69 13.38 -20.24
CA SER A 98 7.29 14.73 -20.61
C SER A 98 5.81 14.99 -20.26
N ALA A 99 4.94 14.01 -20.48
CA ALA A 99 3.53 14.11 -20.11
C ALA A 99 3.35 14.09 -18.58
N GLY A 100 4.09 13.24 -17.84
CA GLY A 100 4.08 13.21 -16.38
C GLY A 100 4.48 14.56 -15.77
N VAL A 101 5.57 15.16 -16.26
CA VAL A 101 6.05 16.49 -15.85
C VAL A 101 4.99 17.57 -16.16
N ALA A 102 4.37 17.51 -17.33
CA ALA A 102 3.33 18.48 -17.71
C ALA A 102 2.09 18.37 -16.81
N ILE A 103 1.65 17.14 -16.49
CA ILE A 103 0.56 16.90 -15.52
C ILE A 103 0.95 17.48 -14.16
N GLY A 104 2.17 17.22 -13.69
CA GLY A 104 2.65 17.73 -12.40
C GLY A 104 2.65 19.25 -12.33
N ARG A 105 3.04 19.96 -13.39
CA ARG A 105 2.95 21.42 -13.46
C ARG A 105 1.51 21.91 -13.36
N MET A 106 0.57 21.29 -14.08
CA MET A 106 -0.86 21.64 -13.97
C MET A 106 -1.42 21.42 -12.56
N LEU A 107 -0.97 20.37 -11.86
CA LEU A 107 -1.33 20.15 -10.45
C LEU A 107 -0.77 21.27 -9.55
N ARG A 108 0.47 21.68 -9.77
CA ARG A 108 1.13 22.78 -9.03
C ARG A 108 0.41 24.10 -9.22
N GLU A 109 0.14 24.46 -10.46
CA GLU A 109 -0.54 25.72 -10.82
C GLU A 109 -1.93 25.81 -10.17
N ARG A 110 -2.64 24.68 -10.07
CA ARG A 110 -3.97 24.64 -9.44
C ARG A 110 -3.93 24.44 -7.92
N GLY A 111 -2.76 24.27 -7.31
CA GLY A 111 -2.61 23.99 -5.88
C GLY A 111 -3.31 22.70 -5.44
N MET A 112 -3.31 21.67 -6.29
CA MET A 112 -4.07 20.43 -6.06
C MET A 112 -3.38 19.51 -5.07
N THR A 113 -4.19 18.70 -4.38
CA THR A 113 -3.75 17.52 -3.63
C THR A 113 -3.69 16.33 -4.56
N ALA A 114 -2.60 15.54 -4.49
CA ALA A 114 -2.50 14.26 -5.19
C ALA A 114 -2.12 13.13 -4.26
N GLY A 115 -2.69 11.96 -4.51
CA GLY A 115 -2.38 10.74 -3.77
C GLY A 115 -2.18 9.54 -4.70
N VAL A 116 -1.89 8.38 -4.10
CA VAL A 116 -1.73 7.11 -4.81
C VAL A 116 -2.78 6.14 -4.29
N ALA A 117 -3.75 5.82 -5.13
CA ALA A 117 -4.82 4.88 -4.82
C ALA A 117 -5.45 4.33 -6.10
N ARG A 118 -6.03 3.14 -6.00
CA ARG A 118 -6.90 2.55 -7.03
C ARG A 118 -8.31 3.08 -6.82
N THR A 119 -8.96 3.47 -7.87
CA THR A 119 -10.38 3.82 -7.87
C THR A 119 -11.16 2.71 -8.55
N ILE A 120 -12.02 2.03 -7.80
CA ILE A 120 -12.80 0.91 -8.28
C ILE A 120 -14.26 1.38 -8.45
N PRO A 121 -14.72 1.61 -9.69
CA PRO A 121 -16.11 1.94 -9.94
C PRO A 121 -17.05 0.82 -9.50
N GLU A 122 -18.23 1.18 -9.04
CA GLU A 122 -19.30 0.22 -8.78
C GLU A 122 -19.62 -0.58 -10.05
N GLY A 123 -19.77 -1.91 -9.91
CA GLY A 123 -19.92 -2.82 -11.04
C GLY A 123 -18.62 -3.35 -11.64
N CYS A 124 -17.44 -2.82 -11.22
CA CYS A 124 -16.14 -3.39 -11.56
C CYS A 124 -15.68 -4.41 -10.54
N ASP A 125 -15.20 -5.58 -11.01
CA ASP A 125 -14.51 -6.52 -10.15
C ASP A 125 -13.10 -5.98 -9.83
N PRO A 126 -12.72 -5.81 -8.55
CA PRO A 126 -11.40 -5.29 -8.18
C PRO A 126 -10.21 -6.15 -8.65
N VAL A 127 -10.43 -7.44 -8.89
CA VAL A 127 -9.41 -8.34 -9.45
C VAL A 127 -9.31 -8.19 -10.97
N LYS A 128 -10.42 -7.81 -11.60
CA LYS A 128 -10.58 -7.70 -13.04
C LYS A 128 -10.80 -6.25 -13.53
N GLU A 129 -10.39 -5.28 -12.74
CA GLU A 129 -10.60 -3.84 -13.00
C GLU A 129 -10.00 -3.32 -14.33
N ARG A 130 -9.17 -4.14 -14.97
CA ARG A 130 -8.52 -3.86 -16.25
C ARG A 130 -9.19 -4.55 -17.44
N GLU A 131 -10.24 -5.32 -17.20
CA GLU A 131 -11.04 -5.87 -18.30
C GLU A 131 -11.73 -4.75 -19.09
N ALA A 132 -11.97 -5.02 -20.36
CA ALA A 132 -12.50 -4.03 -21.30
C ALA A 132 -13.78 -3.35 -20.82
N ALA A 133 -14.65 -4.07 -20.12
CA ALA A 133 -15.90 -3.51 -19.57
C ALA A 133 -15.63 -2.40 -18.55
N CYS A 134 -14.71 -2.62 -17.59
CA CYS A 134 -14.30 -1.60 -16.63
C CYS A 134 -13.56 -0.43 -17.28
N ASP A 135 -12.68 -0.70 -18.24
CA ASP A 135 -11.97 0.38 -18.96
C ASP A 135 -12.96 1.25 -19.76
N THR A 136 -13.98 0.65 -20.37
CA THR A 136 -15.05 1.38 -21.05
C THR A 136 -15.82 2.26 -20.08
N LEU A 137 -16.25 1.72 -18.94
CA LEU A 137 -16.96 2.46 -17.89
C LEU A 137 -16.16 3.68 -17.40
N LYS A 138 -14.86 3.53 -17.15
CA LYS A 138 -13.95 4.62 -16.72
C LYS A 138 -13.82 5.74 -17.77
N ARG A 139 -14.21 5.51 -19.02
CA ARG A 139 -14.11 6.45 -20.16
C ARG A 139 -15.42 7.08 -20.57
N GLU A 140 -16.54 6.75 -19.93
CA GLU A 140 -17.86 7.29 -20.27
C GLU A 140 -18.01 8.81 -20.04
N GLY A 141 -17.07 9.44 -19.31
CA GLY A 141 -17.07 10.88 -19.07
C GLY A 141 -18.08 11.37 -18.03
N ARG A 142 -18.77 10.46 -17.33
CA ARG A 142 -19.69 10.75 -16.24
C ARG A 142 -19.04 10.55 -14.87
N GLU A 143 -19.66 11.05 -13.83
CA GLU A 143 -19.27 10.74 -12.43
C GLU A 143 -19.64 9.29 -12.09
N LEU A 144 -18.74 8.57 -11.38
CA LEU A 144 -18.92 7.17 -11.05
C LEU A 144 -18.92 6.96 -9.55
N GLN A 145 -19.92 6.24 -9.04
CA GLN A 145 -19.85 5.71 -7.68
C GLN A 145 -18.67 4.74 -7.60
N SER A 146 -17.81 4.91 -6.61
CA SER A 146 -16.52 4.22 -6.59
C SER A 146 -16.01 4.02 -5.18
N GLU A 147 -15.17 3.00 -5.01
CA GLU A 147 -14.37 2.77 -3.81
C GLU A 147 -12.92 3.21 -4.04
N LEU A 148 -12.34 3.93 -3.07
CA LEU A 148 -10.92 4.31 -3.07
C LEU A 148 -10.11 3.29 -2.28
N ARG A 149 -9.22 2.56 -2.95
CA ARG A 149 -8.35 1.54 -2.32
C ARG A 149 -6.90 1.94 -2.37
N THR A 150 -6.24 1.93 -1.22
CA THR A 150 -4.81 2.25 -1.10
C THR A 150 -3.91 1.01 -1.05
N ALA A 151 -4.50 -0.20 -0.95
CA ALA A 151 -3.77 -1.45 -1.08
C ALA A 151 -3.48 -1.76 -2.57
N ARG A 152 -2.32 -2.39 -2.82
CA ARG A 152 -1.88 -2.82 -4.17
C ARG A 152 -1.93 -1.73 -5.22
N THR A 153 -1.64 -0.51 -4.83
CA THR A 153 -1.62 0.63 -5.73
C THR A 153 -0.18 1.00 -6.09
N MET A 154 -0.04 1.59 -7.26
CA MET A 154 1.28 1.97 -7.77
C MET A 154 1.24 3.34 -8.43
N CYS A 155 2.35 4.04 -8.31
CA CYS A 155 2.67 5.21 -9.11
C CYS A 155 4.15 5.10 -9.50
N ASN A 156 4.41 4.50 -10.66
CA ASN A 156 5.77 4.16 -11.06
C ASN A 156 6.29 5.09 -12.16
N SER A 157 7.62 5.23 -12.26
CA SER A 157 8.28 5.94 -13.36
C SER A 157 7.75 7.38 -13.52
N SER A 158 7.25 7.76 -14.69
CA SER A 158 6.72 9.10 -14.98
C SER A 158 5.53 9.51 -14.12
N CYS A 159 4.80 8.54 -13.51
CA CYS A 159 3.74 8.84 -12.55
C CYS A 159 4.29 9.53 -11.29
N VAL A 160 5.48 9.12 -10.82
CA VAL A 160 6.13 9.79 -9.68
C VAL A 160 6.34 11.27 -9.99
N TYR A 161 6.72 11.59 -11.22
CA TYR A 161 6.93 12.98 -11.63
C TYR A 161 5.59 13.76 -11.74
N ALA A 162 4.50 13.12 -12.12
CA ALA A 162 3.17 13.75 -12.02
C ALA A 162 2.79 14.02 -10.56
N LEU A 163 2.95 13.04 -9.69
CA LEU A 163 2.61 13.12 -8.26
C LEU A 163 3.36 14.26 -7.54
N ILE A 164 4.68 14.37 -7.74
CA ILE A 164 5.51 15.36 -7.03
C ILE A 164 5.17 16.80 -7.41
N GLY A 165 4.49 17.02 -8.53
CA GLY A 165 3.98 18.34 -8.92
C GLY A 165 2.89 18.86 -8.00
N ALA A 166 2.13 18.03 -7.33
CA ALA A 166 1.05 18.47 -6.46
C ALA A 166 1.54 19.34 -5.28
N ALA A 167 0.65 20.22 -4.80
CA ALA A 167 0.93 21.04 -3.63
C ALA A 167 0.95 20.21 -2.34
N VAL A 168 -0.02 19.31 -2.19
CA VAL A 168 -0.10 18.33 -1.10
C VAL A 168 -0.01 16.93 -1.72
N ARG A 169 0.84 16.08 -1.15
CA ARG A 169 1.08 14.72 -1.64
C ARG A 169 0.78 13.71 -0.55
N GLN A 170 0.11 12.63 -0.94
CA GLN A 170 -0.32 11.58 -0.03
C GLN A 170 0.09 10.21 -0.60
N VAL A 171 1.07 9.58 0.04
CA VAL A 171 1.54 8.25 -0.34
C VAL A 171 1.21 7.27 0.77
N PRO A 172 0.14 6.47 0.63
CA PRO A 172 -0.23 5.47 1.62
C PRO A 172 0.83 4.37 1.77
N ALA A 173 0.87 3.71 2.91
CA ALA A 173 1.83 2.64 3.17
C ALA A 173 1.71 1.46 2.19
N GLY A 174 0.50 1.16 1.71
CA GLY A 174 0.26 0.12 0.71
C GLY A 174 0.62 0.50 -0.73
N ALA A 175 1.04 1.76 -0.97
CA ALA A 175 1.38 2.24 -2.30
C ALA A 175 2.85 1.97 -2.66
N ARG A 176 3.09 1.63 -3.93
CA ARG A 176 4.43 1.49 -4.51
C ARG A 176 4.78 2.72 -5.33
N LEU A 177 5.93 3.31 -5.04
CA LEU A 177 6.57 4.36 -5.84
C LEU A 177 7.83 3.79 -6.46
N GLY A 178 7.74 3.38 -7.72
CA GLY A 178 8.85 2.78 -8.47
C GLY A 178 9.58 3.80 -9.32
N VAL A 179 10.91 3.81 -9.24
CA VAL A 179 11.77 4.70 -10.02
C VAL A 179 12.80 3.93 -10.82
N HIS A 180 13.17 4.46 -11.98
CA HIS A 180 14.24 3.98 -12.84
C HIS A 180 14.72 5.10 -13.78
N THR A 181 15.84 4.86 -14.48
CA THR A 181 16.37 5.80 -15.48
C THR A 181 15.41 5.96 -16.66
N MET A 182 15.52 7.05 -17.38
CA MET A 182 14.80 7.26 -18.65
C MET A 182 15.47 6.50 -19.79
N ALA A 183 14.65 6.10 -20.78
CA ALA A 183 15.10 5.70 -22.09
C ALA A 183 14.39 6.55 -23.16
N LEU A 184 15.07 6.78 -24.27
CA LEU A 184 14.39 7.35 -25.44
C LEU A 184 13.60 6.24 -26.13
N ILE A 185 12.34 6.53 -26.44
CA ILE A 185 11.51 5.61 -27.23
C ILE A 185 11.89 5.84 -28.71
N GLU A 186 12.49 4.84 -29.34
CA GLU A 186 12.78 4.87 -30.77
C GLU A 186 11.48 5.05 -31.56
N LYS A 187 11.49 6.02 -32.45
CA LYS A 187 10.40 6.18 -33.41
C LYS A 187 10.67 5.27 -34.60
N PRO A 188 9.69 4.49 -35.08
CA PRO A 188 9.92 3.47 -36.12
C PRO A 188 10.62 3.98 -37.40
N ASN A 189 10.52 5.27 -37.69
CA ASN A 189 11.03 5.88 -38.92
C ASN A 189 12.22 6.85 -38.68
N ARG A 190 12.82 6.90 -37.48
CA ARG A 190 13.90 7.83 -37.18
C ARG A 190 15.02 7.12 -36.43
N LYS A 191 16.01 6.66 -37.17
CA LYS A 191 17.28 6.22 -36.59
C LYS A 191 18.10 7.46 -36.24
N ILE A 192 18.48 7.60 -34.99
CA ILE A 192 19.42 8.62 -34.51
C ILE A 192 20.77 7.96 -34.20
N SER A 193 21.89 8.73 -34.33
CA SER A 193 23.18 8.20 -33.94
C SER A 193 23.29 8.04 -32.43
N ALA A 194 24.15 7.15 -31.94
CA ALA A 194 24.43 6.96 -30.52
C ALA A 194 24.83 8.27 -29.82
N SER A 195 25.58 9.13 -30.49
CA SER A 195 26.00 10.44 -29.97
C SER A 195 24.80 11.41 -29.84
N GLU A 196 23.88 11.36 -30.79
CA GLU A 196 22.64 12.17 -30.70
C GLU A 196 21.72 11.66 -29.63
N GLU A 197 21.55 10.36 -29.52
CA GLU A 197 20.79 9.71 -28.42
C GLU A 197 21.32 10.13 -27.06
N GLN A 198 22.63 10.05 -26.86
CA GLN A 198 23.29 10.45 -25.63
C GLN A 198 22.99 11.93 -25.28
N ARG A 199 23.16 12.85 -26.28
CA ARG A 199 22.86 14.28 -26.08
C ARG A 199 21.38 14.52 -25.69
N GLN A 200 20.46 13.82 -26.36
CA GLN A 200 19.03 13.95 -26.07
C GLN A 200 18.68 13.43 -24.67
N LEU A 201 19.28 12.32 -24.23
CA LEU A 201 19.15 11.77 -22.89
C LEU A 201 19.70 12.71 -21.82
N GLU A 202 20.88 13.26 -22.03
CA GLU A 202 21.48 14.25 -21.12
C GLU A 202 20.62 15.49 -20.99
N ALA A 203 20.12 16.03 -22.10
CA ALA A 203 19.22 17.18 -22.09
C ALA A 203 17.87 16.86 -21.39
N ALA A 204 17.34 15.65 -21.55
CA ALA A 204 16.13 15.21 -20.88
C ALA A 204 16.35 15.04 -19.37
N ASN A 205 17.46 14.43 -18.98
CA ASN A 205 17.86 14.29 -17.57
C ASN A 205 18.05 15.65 -16.89
N ALA A 206 18.71 16.61 -17.55
CA ALA A 206 18.88 17.97 -17.04
C ALA A 206 17.53 18.70 -16.86
N ARG A 207 16.57 18.50 -17.78
CA ARG A 207 15.21 19.05 -17.64
C ARG A 207 14.47 18.43 -16.49
N LEU A 208 14.57 17.11 -16.29
CA LEU A 208 13.93 16.41 -15.19
C LEU A 208 14.52 16.82 -13.85
N ALA A 209 15.84 16.93 -13.72
CA ALA A 209 16.49 17.39 -12.50
C ALA A 209 16.04 18.83 -12.12
N ARG A 210 15.94 19.74 -13.10
CA ARG A 210 15.38 21.07 -12.88
C ARG A 210 13.92 21.04 -12.41
N TYR A 211 13.10 20.20 -13.01
CA TYR A 211 11.71 20.02 -12.62
C TYR A 211 11.58 19.51 -11.17
N ILE A 212 12.37 18.51 -10.78
CA ILE A 212 12.40 17.98 -9.41
C ILE A 212 12.71 19.10 -8.41
N ASN A 213 13.72 19.91 -8.70
CA ASN A 213 14.08 21.06 -7.88
C ASN A 213 12.97 22.15 -7.86
N GLU A 214 12.36 22.47 -9.00
CA GLU A 214 11.21 23.36 -9.15
C GLU A 214 10.03 22.92 -8.25
N MET A 215 9.81 21.62 -8.12
CA MET A 215 8.77 21.03 -7.25
C MET A 215 9.19 20.95 -5.77
N LYS A 216 10.36 21.49 -5.40
CA LYS A 216 10.93 21.47 -4.02
C LYS A 216 11.10 20.04 -3.49
N ILE A 217 11.51 19.14 -4.34
CA ILE A 217 11.86 17.76 -4.02
C ILE A 217 13.38 17.64 -3.96
N ALA A 218 13.90 16.88 -3.01
CA ALA A 218 15.34 16.68 -2.85
C ALA A 218 15.96 16.03 -4.09
N PRO A 219 17.20 16.42 -4.48
CA PRO A 219 17.91 15.84 -5.64
C PRO A 219 18.10 14.33 -5.55
N GLY A 220 18.12 13.77 -4.33
CA GLY A 220 18.23 12.33 -4.09
C GLY A 220 17.18 11.48 -4.82
N LEU A 221 16.01 12.04 -5.16
CA LEU A 221 15.03 11.34 -6.00
C LEU A 221 15.59 11.08 -7.40
N PHE A 222 16.22 12.08 -8.03
CA PHE A 222 16.84 11.94 -9.34
C PHE A 222 18.01 10.95 -9.29
N GLU A 223 18.85 11.07 -8.26
CA GLU A 223 19.99 10.16 -8.06
C GLU A 223 19.56 8.71 -7.85
N ALA A 224 18.49 8.50 -7.07
CA ALA A 224 17.93 7.17 -6.86
C ALA A 224 17.39 6.55 -8.16
N ALA A 225 16.73 7.35 -9.01
CA ALA A 225 16.20 6.90 -10.29
C ALA A 225 17.34 6.61 -11.29
N SER A 226 18.34 7.47 -11.42
CA SER A 226 19.42 7.35 -12.40
C SER A 226 20.33 6.14 -12.20
N LYS A 227 20.36 5.55 -10.99
CA LYS A 227 21.13 4.33 -10.68
C LYS A 227 20.41 3.03 -11.06
N VAL A 228 19.17 3.10 -11.52
CA VAL A 228 18.35 1.92 -11.83
C VAL A 228 18.16 1.81 -13.32
N ARG A 229 18.52 0.66 -13.90
CA ARG A 229 18.36 0.39 -15.33
C ARG A 229 16.87 0.50 -15.73
N PHE A 230 16.62 0.93 -16.96
CA PHE A 230 15.26 1.16 -17.48
C PHE A 230 14.32 -0.07 -17.38
N GLU A 231 14.87 -1.27 -17.55
CA GLU A 231 14.11 -2.53 -17.53
C GLU A 231 13.75 -3.00 -16.10
N ARG A 232 14.21 -2.26 -15.08
CA ARG A 232 13.96 -2.59 -13.66
C ARG A 232 13.27 -1.44 -12.97
N LEU A 233 12.59 -1.74 -11.87
CA LEU A 233 12.03 -0.75 -10.96
C LEU A 233 12.67 -0.93 -9.58
N ARG A 234 13.07 0.20 -8.98
CA ARG A 234 13.41 0.27 -7.56
C ARG A 234 12.27 0.98 -6.83
N PHE A 235 11.71 0.35 -5.83
CA PHE A 235 10.68 0.97 -4.99
C PHE A 235 11.33 1.80 -3.89
N LEU A 236 10.80 3.01 -3.70
CA LEU A 236 11.26 3.92 -2.65
C LEU A 236 10.74 3.43 -1.29
N SER A 237 11.62 3.43 -0.29
CA SER A 237 11.24 3.18 1.10
C SER A 237 10.46 4.37 1.68
N ARG A 238 9.80 4.17 2.83
CA ARG A 238 9.09 5.26 3.51
C ARG A 238 10.05 6.37 3.96
N ASP A 239 11.23 6.00 4.44
CA ASP A 239 12.29 6.95 4.79
C ASP A 239 12.68 7.81 3.59
N GLU A 240 12.90 7.21 2.41
CA GLU A 240 13.24 7.94 1.20
C GLU A 240 12.12 8.85 0.71
N ILE A 241 10.85 8.38 0.78
CA ILE A 241 9.68 9.18 0.43
C ILE A 241 9.62 10.45 1.30
N ALA A 242 9.90 10.33 2.60
CA ALA A 242 9.94 11.46 3.51
C ALA A 242 11.21 12.31 3.30
N GLN A 243 12.37 11.70 3.18
CA GLN A 243 13.67 12.36 2.98
C GLN A 243 13.68 13.17 1.68
N PHE A 244 13.10 12.65 0.61
CA PHE A 244 12.99 13.39 -0.65
C PHE A 244 11.92 14.49 -0.60
N GLY A 245 11.12 14.53 0.46
CA GLY A 245 10.06 15.53 0.64
C GLY A 245 8.80 15.22 -0.17
N ILE A 246 8.59 13.97 -0.59
CA ILE A 246 7.40 13.57 -1.33
C ILE A 246 6.18 13.55 -0.40
N ASP A 247 6.26 12.82 0.71
CA ASP A 247 5.23 12.79 1.76
C ASP A 247 5.91 12.78 3.13
N LYS A 248 5.77 13.87 3.88
CA LYS A 248 6.43 14.09 5.18
C LYS A 248 5.50 13.87 6.37
N ARG A 249 4.31 13.33 6.17
CA ARG A 249 3.39 13.09 7.27
C ARG A 249 4.02 12.08 8.25
N GLU A 250 4.09 12.48 9.52
CA GLU A 250 4.71 11.68 10.58
C GLU A 250 3.85 10.51 11.03
N PHE A 251 2.55 10.68 10.91
CA PHE A 251 1.55 9.64 11.15
C PHE A 251 0.48 9.69 10.07
N HIS A 252 0.14 8.53 9.55
CA HIS A 252 -1.05 8.32 8.75
C HIS A 252 -1.45 6.86 8.75
N GLU A 253 -2.74 6.62 8.64
CA GLU A 253 -3.32 5.28 8.55
C GLU A 253 -4.28 5.18 7.37
N SER A 254 -4.42 3.98 6.83
CA SER A 254 -5.46 3.70 5.84
C SER A 254 -6.79 3.46 6.53
N ARG A 255 -7.89 3.57 5.80
CA ARG A 255 -9.15 2.92 6.22
C ARG A 255 -8.95 1.39 6.23
N TRP A 256 -9.82 0.67 6.93
CA TRP A 256 -9.93 -0.77 6.73
C TRP A 256 -10.49 -1.03 5.34
N MET A 257 -9.84 -1.89 4.58
CA MET A 257 -10.24 -2.17 3.21
C MET A 257 -10.08 -3.65 2.88
N VAL A 258 -10.88 -4.12 1.94
CA VAL A 258 -10.74 -5.47 1.39
C VAL A 258 -9.51 -5.51 0.48
N ASP A 259 -8.64 -6.51 0.70
CA ASP A 259 -7.49 -6.80 -0.16
C ASP A 259 -7.76 -8.12 -0.90
N GLU A 260 -8.25 -8.00 -2.12
CA GLU A 260 -8.51 -9.14 -3.00
C GLU A 260 -7.28 -9.38 -3.87
N GLY A 261 -6.41 -10.29 -3.44
CA GLY A 261 -5.27 -10.70 -4.26
C GLY A 261 -5.45 -12.08 -4.86
N PRO A 262 -5.12 -12.29 -6.15
CA PRO A 262 -5.04 -13.62 -6.72
C PRO A 262 -3.77 -14.35 -6.26
N PRO A 263 -3.80 -15.68 -6.12
CA PRO A 263 -4.88 -16.52 -5.67
C PRO A 263 -4.78 -16.72 -4.15
N GLY A 264 -5.56 -15.95 -3.39
CA GLY A 264 -5.54 -16.00 -1.92
C GLY A 264 -6.92 -15.87 -1.29
N PRO A 265 -7.04 -16.15 0.02
CA PRO A 265 -8.26 -15.87 0.75
C PRO A 265 -8.53 -14.36 0.73
N LEU A 266 -9.81 -13.98 0.73
CA LEU A 266 -10.20 -12.60 0.96
C LEU A 266 -9.59 -12.15 2.29
N MET A 267 -8.90 -11.05 2.28
CA MET A 267 -8.32 -10.42 3.47
C MET A 267 -8.85 -9.01 3.62
N VAL A 268 -8.98 -8.58 4.85
CA VAL A 268 -9.16 -7.18 5.17
C VAL A 268 -7.82 -6.65 5.67
N VAL A 269 -7.44 -5.47 5.23
CA VAL A 269 -6.14 -4.89 5.55
C VAL A 269 -6.28 -3.45 6.03
N LYS A 270 -5.39 -3.09 6.96
CA LYS A 270 -5.14 -1.71 7.39
C LYS A 270 -3.64 -1.49 7.44
N PHE A 271 -3.20 -0.35 6.95
CA PHE A 271 -1.81 0.09 7.03
C PHE A 271 -1.68 1.31 7.92
N ILE A 272 -0.61 1.35 8.69
CA ILE A 272 -0.23 2.46 9.55
C ILE A 272 1.23 2.81 9.23
N VAL A 273 1.52 4.11 9.14
CA VAL A 273 2.88 4.64 9.06
C VAL A 273 3.07 5.60 10.20
N GLU A 274 4.14 5.43 10.95
CA GLU A 274 4.54 6.32 12.03
C GLU A 274 6.02 6.66 11.94
N ALA A 275 6.36 7.92 12.20
CA ALA A 275 7.75 8.35 12.35
C ALA A 275 8.19 8.19 13.81
N LYS A 276 9.35 7.58 14.02
CA LYS A 276 9.98 7.41 15.33
C LYS A 276 11.36 8.08 15.36
N GLY A 277 11.78 8.53 16.51
CA GLY A 277 13.04 9.25 16.73
C GLY A 277 12.87 10.76 16.79
N SER A 278 13.64 11.41 17.65
CA SER A 278 13.60 12.86 17.89
C SER A 278 14.51 13.63 16.93
N GLU A 279 15.74 13.19 16.75
CA GLU A 279 16.74 13.86 15.90
C GLU A 279 16.70 13.35 14.45
N THR A 280 16.68 12.02 14.28
CA THR A 280 16.57 11.39 12.97
C THR A 280 15.30 10.55 12.94
N LYS A 281 14.31 11.02 12.18
CA LYS A 281 13.04 10.31 12.02
C LYS A 281 13.21 9.13 11.09
N ARG A 282 12.80 7.96 11.58
CA ARG A 282 12.66 6.72 10.80
C ARG A 282 11.19 6.38 10.69
N TYR A 283 10.76 6.02 9.50
CA TYR A 283 9.36 5.72 9.20
C TYR A 283 9.13 4.21 9.24
N HIS A 284 8.23 3.77 10.10
CA HIS A 284 7.87 2.37 10.27
C HIS A 284 6.47 2.10 9.73
N THR A 285 6.36 1.04 8.96
CA THR A 285 5.08 0.55 8.46
C THR A 285 4.58 -0.59 9.32
N THR A 286 3.33 -0.46 9.79
CA THR A 286 2.58 -1.54 10.43
C THR A 286 1.43 -1.94 9.54
N ARG A 287 1.19 -3.24 9.38
CA ARG A 287 0.09 -3.81 8.63
C ARG A 287 -0.75 -4.70 9.53
N ILE A 288 -2.05 -4.49 9.55
CA ILE A 288 -3.00 -5.40 10.18
C ILE A 288 -3.77 -6.11 9.09
N ARG A 289 -3.87 -7.44 9.18
CA ARG A 289 -4.68 -8.26 8.27
C ARG A 289 -5.68 -9.07 9.08
N LEU A 290 -6.89 -9.19 8.53
CA LEU A 290 -7.93 -10.07 9.03
C LEU A 290 -8.23 -11.07 7.93
N ALA A 291 -8.20 -12.36 8.27
CA ALA A 291 -8.50 -13.44 7.34
C ALA A 291 -9.46 -14.44 7.99
N CYS A 292 -10.29 -15.07 7.16
CA CYS A 292 -11.18 -16.11 7.63
C CYS A 292 -10.44 -17.33 8.13
N THR A 293 -11.03 -17.96 9.14
CA THR A 293 -10.81 -19.37 9.43
C THR A 293 -11.92 -20.20 8.79
N ARG A 294 -11.76 -21.52 8.76
CA ARG A 294 -12.83 -22.44 8.35
C ARG A 294 -14.06 -22.39 9.27
N ALA A 295 -13.90 -21.88 10.49
CA ALA A 295 -14.99 -21.63 11.43
C ALA A 295 -15.43 -20.17 11.29
N ALA A 296 -16.66 -19.94 10.85
CA ALA A 296 -17.21 -18.60 10.56
C ALA A 296 -17.21 -17.65 11.77
N SER A 297 -17.11 -18.16 13.00
CA SER A 297 -17.09 -17.37 14.24
C SER A 297 -15.71 -16.86 14.65
N THR A 298 -14.64 -17.31 13.97
CA THR A 298 -13.26 -16.99 14.34
C THR A 298 -12.50 -16.51 13.10
N ILE A 299 -11.67 -15.53 13.29
CA ILE A 299 -10.77 -14.99 12.26
C ILE A 299 -9.34 -15.03 12.74
N PHE A 300 -8.40 -15.02 11.80
CA PHE A 300 -7.01 -14.71 12.07
C PHE A 300 -6.82 -13.20 12.07
N PHE A 301 -6.32 -12.68 13.19
CA PHE A 301 -5.80 -11.34 13.31
C PHE A 301 -4.29 -11.42 13.16
N GLU A 302 -3.75 -10.80 12.13
CA GLU A 302 -2.31 -10.76 11.85
C GLU A 302 -1.82 -9.32 11.98
N LEU A 303 -0.79 -9.13 12.78
CA LEU A 303 -0.04 -7.89 12.87
C LEU A 303 1.33 -8.09 12.24
N GLY A 304 1.60 -7.37 11.17
CA GLY A 304 2.89 -7.29 10.51
C GLY A 304 3.54 -5.94 10.76
N ARG A 305 4.83 -5.92 11.09
CA ARG A 305 5.59 -4.69 11.32
C ARG A 305 6.92 -4.73 10.56
N GLU A 306 7.25 -3.62 9.94
CA GLU A 306 8.57 -3.41 9.36
C GLU A 306 9.63 -3.41 10.46
N LEU A 307 10.67 -4.23 10.26
CA LEU A 307 11.80 -4.32 11.19
C LEU A 307 12.93 -3.40 10.74
N GLY A 308 13.36 -2.56 11.65
CA GLY A 308 14.65 -1.89 11.55
C GLY A 308 15.80 -2.81 12.01
N PRO A 309 17.05 -2.48 11.68
CA PRO A 309 18.21 -3.30 12.04
C PRO A 309 18.41 -3.51 13.54
N ALA A 310 17.81 -2.66 14.39
CA ALA A 310 17.91 -2.69 15.85
C ALA A 310 16.60 -3.09 16.55
N ASP A 311 15.52 -3.34 15.79
CA ASP A 311 14.22 -3.66 16.40
C ASP A 311 14.21 -5.10 16.91
N ARG A 312 13.83 -5.28 18.17
CA ARG A 312 13.62 -6.59 18.79
C ARG A 312 12.12 -6.81 19.02
N TRP A 313 11.65 -7.98 18.64
CA TRP A 313 10.25 -8.38 18.77
C TRP A 313 10.03 -9.50 19.77
N ASP A 314 10.78 -9.47 20.86
CA ASP A 314 10.71 -10.40 21.96
C ASP A 314 9.56 -10.11 22.94
N ALA A 315 8.91 -8.94 22.83
CA ALA A 315 7.78 -8.58 23.66
C ALA A 315 6.44 -9.07 23.09
N SER A 316 5.51 -9.50 23.93
CA SER A 316 4.10 -9.71 23.56
C SER A 316 3.42 -8.37 23.30
N MET A 317 2.38 -8.37 22.48
CA MET A 317 1.57 -7.18 22.23
C MET A 317 0.14 -7.41 22.72
N ALA A 318 -0.40 -6.50 23.51
CA ALA A 318 -1.82 -6.48 23.85
C ALA A 318 -2.60 -5.68 22.80
N VAL A 319 -3.72 -6.22 22.34
CA VAL A 319 -4.64 -5.58 21.42
C VAL A 319 -6.01 -5.52 22.07
N THR A 320 -6.53 -4.32 22.22
CA THR A 320 -7.89 -4.09 22.71
C THR A 320 -8.84 -3.97 21.52
N LEU A 321 -9.80 -4.87 21.44
CA LEU A 321 -10.88 -4.86 20.46
C LEU A 321 -12.22 -4.82 21.17
N GLY A 322 -13.00 -3.77 20.93
CA GLY A 322 -14.30 -3.66 21.61
C GLY A 322 -14.16 -3.63 23.13
N SER A 323 -14.79 -4.56 23.82
CA SER A 323 -14.69 -4.81 25.27
C SER A 323 -13.63 -5.85 25.63
N GLY A 324 -13.05 -6.52 24.63
CA GLY A 324 -12.12 -7.63 24.86
C GLY A 324 -10.68 -7.28 24.52
N ASP A 325 -9.77 -7.82 25.33
CA ASP A 325 -8.35 -7.76 25.10
C ASP A 325 -7.84 -9.14 24.70
N PHE A 326 -6.87 -9.17 23.78
CA PHE A 326 -6.11 -10.38 23.49
C PHE A 326 -4.65 -10.07 23.32
N VAL A 327 -3.81 -11.09 23.53
CA VAL A 327 -2.37 -10.97 23.45
C VAL A 327 -1.89 -11.63 22.16
N LEU A 328 -1.13 -10.89 21.36
CA LEU A 328 -0.35 -11.41 20.27
C LEU A 328 0.99 -11.94 20.84
N PRO A 329 1.27 -13.23 20.69
CA PRO A 329 2.53 -13.80 21.16
C PRO A 329 3.72 -13.18 20.43
N PRO A 330 4.95 -13.30 20.95
CA PRO A 330 6.17 -12.92 20.24
C PRO A 330 6.21 -13.52 18.85
N GLY A 331 6.66 -12.76 17.86
CA GLY A 331 6.72 -13.21 16.47
C GLY A 331 7.68 -14.40 16.31
N ARG A 332 7.32 -15.35 15.47
CA ARG A 332 8.22 -16.41 15.04
C ARG A 332 9.13 -15.88 13.93
N SER A 333 10.41 -16.05 14.12
CA SER A 333 11.53 -15.48 13.39
C SER A 333 11.73 -15.94 11.95
N LYS A 334 10.80 -15.63 11.04
CA LYS A 334 11.17 -15.50 9.62
C LYS A 334 10.51 -14.25 9.10
N PRO A 335 11.30 -13.20 8.76
CA PRO A 335 10.75 -12.02 8.15
C PRO A 335 10.06 -12.41 6.84
N GLU A 336 8.78 -12.10 6.74
CA GLU A 336 8.04 -12.20 5.51
C GLU A 336 8.44 -11.01 4.62
N VAL A 337 8.78 -11.25 3.37
CA VAL A 337 8.96 -10.17 2.40
C VAL A 337 7.58 -9.62 2.08
N GLY A 338 7.25 -8.50 2.71
CA GLY A 338 5.98 -7.81 2.52
C GLY A 338 5.93 -7.01 1.23
N TYR A 339 4.89 -6.26 1.09
CA TYR A 339 4.69 -5.26 0.04
C TYR A 339 5.93 -4.33 -0.04
N ASN A 340 6.47 -4.08 -1.22
CA ASN A 340 7.65 -3.22 -1.46
C ASN A 340 9.01 -3.81 -1.02
N ASN A 341 9.16 -5.14 -0.93
CA ASN A 341 10.37 -5.80 -0.43
C ASN A 341 10.77 -5.41 1.00
N ILE A 342 9.83 -4.87 1.78
CA ILE A 342 10.03 -4.57 3.19
C ILE A 342 10.00 -5.89 3.97
N GLN A 343 11.00 -6.14 4.78
CA GLN A 343 10.98 -7.26 5.72
C GLN A 343 10.02 -6.93 6.86
N MET A 344 9.00 -7.77 7.01
CA MET A 344 8.00 -7.62 8.07
C MET A 344 8.04 -8.84 8.97
N GLU A 345 8.11 -8.62 10.26
CA GLU A 345 7.80 -9.65 11.23
C GLU A 345 6.30 -9.71 11.46
N THR A 346 5.74 -10.91 11.50
CA THR A 346 4.30 -11.12 11.64
C THR A 346 3.97 -11.87 12.91
N ARG A 347 2.90 -11.44 13.58
CA ARG A 347 2.30 -12.09 14.74
C ARG A 347 0.88 -12.45 14.41
N LEU A 348 0.43 -13.59 14.89
CA LEU A 348 -0.88 -14.15 14.56
C LEU A 348 -1.62 -14.59 15.81
N ALA A 349 -2.88 -14.20 15.90
CA ALA A 349 -3.82 -14.71 16.90
C ALA A 349 -5.15 -15.07 16.24
N ARG A 350 -5.91 -15.98 16.90
CA ARG A 350 -7.31 -16.23 16.57
C ARG A 350 -8.18 -15.33 17.43
N VAL A 351 -9.12 -14.65 16.82
CA VAL A 351 -10.00 -13.68 17.47
C VAL A 351 -11.45 -13.98 17.10
N ALA A 352 -12.35 -13.85 18.07
CA ALA A 352 -13.78 -13.96 17.79
C ALA A 352 -14.24 -12.79 16.90
N ILE A 353 -15.05 -13.08 15.90
CA ILE A 353 -15.58 -12.05 14.99
C ILE A 353 -16.41 -11.01 15.74
N SER A 354 -17.11 -11.40 16.79
CA SER A 354 -17.92 -10.51 17.64
C SER A 354 -17.11 -9.36 18.27
N LEU A 355 -15.84 -9.59 18.61
CA LEU A 355 -14.95 -8.52 19.12
C LEU A 355 -14.67 -7.46 18.05
N LEU A 356 -14.55 -7.87 16.80
CA LEU A 356 -14.36 -6.93 15.69
C LEU A 356 -15.63 -6.18 15.34
N GLU A 357 -16.79 -6.85 15.41
CA GLU A 357 -18.10 -6.21 15.21
C GLU A 357 -18.34 -5.15 16.28
N GLU A 358 -18.02 -5.46 17.54
CA GLU A 358 -18.08 -4.50 18.63
C GLU A 358 -17.08 -3.35 18.44
N ALA A 359 -15.84 -3.65 18.04
CA ALA A 359 -14.82 -2.63 17.74
C ALA A 359 -15.26 -1.71 16.59
N ALA A 360 -15.94 -2.26 15.57
CA ALA A 360 -16.47 -1.49 14.46
C ALA A 360 -17.55 -0.48 14.87
N GLY A 361 -18.25 -0.72 15.96
CA GLY A 361 -19.19 0.24 16.58
C GLY A 361 -18.51 1.39 17.32
N ARG A 362 -17.21 1.32 17.54
CA ARG A 362 -16.39 2.37 18.18
C ARG A 362 -15.63 3.17 17.12
N LYS A 363 -15.20 4.39 17.46
CA LYS A 363 -14.39 5.22 16.56
C LYS A 363 -12.92 4.79 16.48
N THR A 364 -12.42 4.12 17.53
CA THR A 364 -11.01 3.73 17.65
C THR A 364 -10.86 2.37 18.31
N MET A 365 -9.79 1.68 17.94
CA MET A 365 -9.24 0.51 18.62
C MET A 365 -7.84 0.84 19.15
N SER A 366 -7.38 0.13 20.18
CA SER A 366 -6.07 0.36 20.78
C SER A 366 -5.14 -0.83 20.55
N VAL A 367 -3.87 -0.54 20.26
CA VAL A 367 -2.78 -1.53 20.19
C VAL A 367 -1.71 -1.10 21.17
N LEU A 368 -1.39 -1.95 22.14
CA LEU A 368 -0.40 -1.69 23.15
C LEU A 368 0.73 -2.72 23.06
N GLU A 369 1.97 -2.25 23.01
CA GLU A 369 3.14 -3.13 23.07
C GLU A 369 3.47 -3.45 24.55
N ALA A 370 3.42 -4.73 24.91
CA ALA A 370 3.73 -5.20 26.24
C ALA A 370 4.98 -6.10 26.23
N PRO A 371 5.99 -5.88 27.10
CA PRO A 371 7.07 -6.84 27.31
C PRO A 371 6.53 -8.19 27.76
N ALA A 372 7.11 -9.30 27.29
CA ALA A 372 6.66 -10.66 27.59
C ALA A 372 6.60 -10.99 29.12
N ALA A 373 7.35 -10.25 29.94
CA ALA A 373 7.40 -10.42 31.39
C ALA A 373 6.35 -9.60 32.16
N MET A 374 5.58 -8.73 31.51
CA MET A 374 4.59 -7.88 32.18
C MET A 374 3.19 -8.46 31.99
N ALA A 375 2.62 -9.00 33.05
CA ALA A 375 1.27 -9.54 33.08
C ALA A 375 0.18 -8.45 33.22
N ASP A 376 0.55 -7.18 33.51
CA ASP A 376 -0.40 -6.10 33.78
C ASP A 376 -0.40 -5.05 32.67
N ALA A 377 -1.43 -5.13 31.80
CA ALA A 377 -1.63 -4.19 30.71
C ALA A 377 -1.85 -2.74 31.20
N SER A 378 -2.37 -2.55 32.44
CA SER A 378 -2.65 -1.21 32.99
C SER A 378 -1.37 -0.48 33.41
N ALA A 379 -0.37 -1.18 33.94
CA ALA A 379 0.94 -0.63 34.29
C ALA A 379 1.71 -0.20 33.04
N LEU A 380 1.55 -0.92 31.93
CA LEU A 380 2.18 -0.62 30.64
C LEU A 380 1.56 0.57 29.93
N ALA A 381 0.23 0.69 29.99
CA ALA A 381 -0.49 1.84 29.42
C ALA A 381 -0.04 3.15 30.07
N ALA A 382 0.38 3.10 31.32
CA ALA A 382 0.96 4.26 32.02
C ALA A 382 2.39 4.61 31.54
N MET A 383 3.15 3.64 31.02
CA MET A 383 4.52 3.84 30.54
C MET A 383 4.63 4.18 29.06
N ARG A 384 3.72 3.65 28.25
CA ARG A 384 3.62 3.93 26.79
C ARG A 384 2.17 4.07 26.39
N PRO A 385 1.72 5.24 25.92
CA PRO A 385 0.34 5.39 25.49
C PRO A 385 0.05 4.43 24.35
N PRO A 386 -1.10 3.71 24.40
CA PRO A 386 -1.48 2.79 23.33
C PRO A 386 -1.68 3.54 22.01
N LEU A 387 -1.24 2.93 20.93
CA LEU A 387 -1.53 3.42 19.58
C LEU A 387 -3.02 3.30 19.32
N LYS A 388 -3.69 4.43 19.17
CA LYS A 388 -5.12 4.49 18.85
C LYS A 388 -5.29 4.51 17.34
N LEU A 389 -6.04 3.55 16.80
CA LEU A 389 -6.30 3.39 15.38
C LEU A 389 -7.77 3.62 15.07
N SER A 390 -8.04 4.28 13.93
CA SER A 390 -9.40 4.43 13.43
C SER A 390 -10.02 3.10 13.02
N THR A 391 -11.30 2.94 13.28
CA THR A 391 -12.12 1.81 12.80
C THR A 391 -12.82 2.10 11.47
N ASP A 392 -12.52 3.22 10.82
CA ASP A 392 -13.12 3.60 9.55
C ASP A 392 -13.02 2.50 8.49
N GLY A 393 -14.15 2.11 7.93
CA GLY A 393 -14.26 1.03 6.94
C GLY A 393 -14.33 -0.38 7.54
N LEU A 394 -14.15 -0.56 8.86
CA LEU A 394 -14.10 -1.89 9.48
C LEU A 394 -15.45 -2.62 9.35
N THR A 395 -16.58 -1.94 9.55
CA THR A 395 -17.91 -2.52 9.39
C THR A 395 -18.14 -3.12 8.00
N SER A 396 -17.88 -2.34 6.97
CA SER A 396 -18.01 -2.79 5.57
C SER A 396 -17.05 -3.94 5.24
N ALA A 397 -15.83 -3.88 5.77
CA ALA A 397 -14.81 -4.88 5.57
C ALA A 397 -15.16 -6.23 6.25
N ILE A 398 -15.69 -6.22 7.48
CA ILE A 398 -16.18 -7.41 8.19
C ILE A 398 -17.37 -8.03 7.44
N ALA A 399 -18.30 -7.21 6.96
CA ALA A 399 -19.44 -7.68 6.18
C ALA A 399 -19.00 -8.39 4.90
N ALA A 400 -17.96 -7.88 4.23
CA ALA A 400 -17.36 -8.52 3.06
C ALA A 400 -16.68 -9.86 3.41
N LEU A 401 -15.94 -9.93 4.53
CA LEU A 401 -15.40 -11.18 5.04
C LEU A 401 -16.50 -12.19 5.33
N GLY A 402 -17.56 -11.80 6.05
CA GLY A 402 -18.66 -12.67 6.45
C GLY A 402 -19.38 -13.32 5.27
N LYS A 403 -19.48 -12.65 4.11
CA LYS A 403 -20.09 -13.21 2.90
C LYS A 403 -19.24 -14.33 2.26
N ARG A 404 -17.93 -14.31 2.41
CA ARG A 404 -17.02 -15.28 1.80
C ARG A 404 -16.47 -16.34 2.76
N CYS A 405 -16.64 -16.15 4.06
CA CYS A 405 -16.22 -17.09 5.10
C CYS A 405 -17.25 -18.19 5.40
N ARG A 406 -18.39 -18.16 4.71
CA ARG A 406 -19.49 -19.15 4.85
C ARG A 406 -19.34 -20.30 3.88
#